data_26187b862dd4c8dc113db6348f678fa3
#
_entry.id   26187b862dd4c8dc113db6348f678fa3
#
_cell.length_a   1.000
_cell.length_b   1.000
_cell.length_c   1.000
_cell.angle_alpha   90.00
_cell.angle_beta   90.00
_cell.angle_gamma   90.00
#
_symmetry.space_group_name_H-M   'P 1'
#
loop_
_entity.id
_entity.type
_entity.pdbx_description
1 polymer ?
#
loop_
_entity_poly.entity_id
_entity_poly.type
_entity_poly.pdbx_seq_one_letter_code
_entity_poly.pdbx_strand_id
1 'polypeptide(L)'
;LYRYTGAYPKDYTSYSNLDFSTVKGLTASYDLRRTGNVRLRASYTLQFSNATGASTTTMASLIAAGVPNLRSTFPMPWDRRHQFNIVLDYRFGEGRDYNGPVTNREKSGKKSINWLENTGASLTVNGGSGTPYTKAKNITSPISPSQNILDGSMYGSRLPWSFRFDLRVDRDINFKLGGKDGEGGRNAYMNVYFQILNLLNSRNIMGVYAATGNPNDDG
;
A
#
# COMPACT_ATOMS: atom_id res chain seq x y z
N LEU A 1 -17.59 11.84 -23.56
CA LEU A 1 -17.83 11.79 -25.00
C LEU A 1 -19.12 12.57 -25.31
N TYR A 2 -19.04 13.57 -26.13
CA TYR A 2 -20.18 14.38 -26.57
C TYR A 2 -20.38 14.17 -28.07
N ARG A 3 -21.59 13.84 -28.47
CA ARG A 3 -21.96 13.72 -29.89
C ARG A 3 -22.67 14.97 -30.32
N TYR A 4 -22.14 15.63 -31.31
CA TYR A 4 -22.70 16.85 -31.89
C TYR A 4 -23.35 16.52 -33.23
N THR A 5 -24.58 16.96 -33.43
CA THR A 5 -25.32 16.78 -34.67
C THR A 5 -25.58 18.12 -35.32
N GLY A 6 -25.33 18.27 -36.61
CA GLY A 6 -25.68 19.46 -37.39
C GLY A 6 -24.53 20.33 -37.90
N ALA A 7 -23.27 20.04 -37.57
CA ALA A 7 -22.09 20.67 -38.18
C ALA A 7 -21.47 19.80 -39.27
N TYR A 8 -20.59 20.33 -40.10
CA TYR A 8 -19.80 19.54 -41.01
C TYR A 8 -18.42 19.23 -40.41
N PRO A 9 -18.02 17.93 -40.28
CA PRO A 9 -18.80 16.73 -40.59
C PRO A 9 -20.09 16.63 -39.78
N LYS A 10 -21.16 16.10 -40.35
CA LYS A 10 -22.54 16.08 -39.76
C LYS A 10 -22.60 15.49 -38.34
N ASP A 11 -21.72 14.56 -38.05
CA ASP A 11 -21.57 13.93 -36.75
C ASP A 11 -20.10 13.85 -36.38
N TYR A 12 -19.73 14.35 -35.21
CA TYR A 12 -18.41 14.12 -34.63
C TYR A 12 -18.53 13.85 -33.14
N THR A 13 -17.58 13.08 -32.63
CA THR A 13 -17.47 12.76 -31.23
C THR A 13 -16.33 13.52 -30.60
N SER A 14 -16.60 14.27 -29.55
CA SER A 14 -15.62 15.06 -28.82
C SER A 14 -15.67 14.74 -27.33
N TYR A 15 -14.63 15.13 -26.61
CA TYR A 15 -14.56 15.00 -25.16
C TYR A 15 -15.12 16.25 -24.49
N SER A 16 -15.85 16.05 -23.40
CA SER A 16 -16.38 17.13 -22.55
C SER A 16 -16.29 16.69 -21.08
N ASN A 17 -16.21 17.67 -20.20
CA ASN A 17 -16.19 17.45 -18.75
C ASN A 17 -17.63 17.23 -18.26
N LEU A 18 -18.07 16.00 -18.22
CA LEU A 18 -19.43 15.60 -17.78
C LEU A 18 -19.42 14.93 -16.39
N ASP A 19 -18.34 14.30 -16.02
CA ASP A 19 -18.21 13.60 -14.75
C ASP A 19 -17.81 14.54 -13.62
N PHE A 20 -18.38 14.28 -12.46
CA PHE A 20 -18.09 14.98 -11.22
C PHE A 20 -17.52 14.00 -10.20
N SER A 21 -16.45 14.38 -9.54
CA SER A 21 -15.87 13.61 -8.45
C SER A 21 -15.57 14.49 -7.25
N THR A 22 -15.70 13.93 -6.07
CA THR A 22 -15.35 14.56 -4.80
C THR A 22 -14.49 13.62 -3.99
N VAL A 23 -13.35 14.12 -3.52
CA VAL A 23 -12.50 13.42 -2.56
C VAL A 23 -12.42 14.27 -1.30
N LYS A 24 -12.76 13.66 -0.17
CA LYS A 24 -12.68 14.29 1.16
C LYS A 24 -11.86 13.38 2.06
N GLY A 25 -11.01 13.96 2.89
CA GLY A 25 -10.18 13.12 3.76
C GLY A 25 -9.39 13.91 4.78
N LEU A 26 -8.75 13.15 5.66
CA LEU A 26 -7.83 13.62 6.68
C LEU A 26 -6.59 12.72 6.64
N THR A 27 -5.42 13.33 6.65
CA THR A 27 -4.15 12.62 6.81
C THR A 27 -3.47 13.09 8.10
N ALA A 28 -3.09 12.14 8.93
CA ALA A 28 -2.26 12.37 10.11
C ALA A 28 -0.93 11.66 9.92
N SER A 29 0.18 12.32 10.25
CA SER A 29 1.51 11.74 10.20
C SER A 29 2.27 12.03 11.49
N TYR A 30 3.04 11.06 11.94
CA TYR A 30 3.90 11.15 13.09
C TYR A 30 5.30 10.68 12.75
N ASP A 31 6.31 11.48 12.98
CA ASP A 31 7.73 11.16 12.76
C ASP A 31 8.50 11.38 14.06
N LEU A 32 8.79 10.28 14.74
CA LEU A 32 9.71 10.27 15.87
C LEU A 32 11.13 10.14 15.32
N ARG A 33 11.89 11.21 15.37
CA ARG A 33 13.32 11.17 15.07
C ARG A 33 14.00 10.23 16.03
N ARG A 34 15.12 9.64 15.58
CA ARG A 34 15.86 8.67 16.40
C ARG A 34 16.11 9.20 17.82
N THR A 35 15.47 8.54 18.78
CA THR A 35 15.62 8.81 20.21
C THR A 35 16.18 7.53 20.84
N GLY A 36 17.46 7.58 21.24
CA GLY A 36 18.19 6.36 21.57
C GLY A 36 18.26 5.44 20.34
N ASN A 37 17.76 4.24 20.49
CA ASN A 37 17.81 3.20 19.44
C ASN A 37 16.59 3.20 18.52
N VAL A 38 15.52 3.93 18.87
CA VAL A 38 14.21 3.84 18.21
C VAL A 38 13.99 5.02 17.27
N ARG A 39 13.51 4.73 16.06
CA ARG A 39 12.90 5.69 15.13
C ARG A 39 11.55 5.14 14.71
N LEU A 40 10.52 5.97 14.76
CA LEU A 40 9.17 5.59 14.32
C LEU A 40 8.66 6.60 13.32
N ARG A 41 8.10 6.10 12.24
CA ARG A 41 7.38 6.90 11.27
C ARG A 41 6.03 6.24 11.04
N ALA A 42 4.95 6.96 11.29
CA ALA A 42 3.59 6.47 11.13
C ALA A 42 2.78 7.49 10.32
N SER A 43 1.98 7.00 9.41
CA SER A 43 1.00 7.80 8.68
C SER A 43 -0.34 7.07 8.63
N TYR A 44 -1.40 7.83 8.74
CA TYR A 44 -2.77 7.36 8.62
C TYR A 44 -3.55 8.32 7.74
N THR A 45 -4.29 7.76 6.78
CA THR A 45 -5.19 8.51 5.90
C THR A 45 -6.59 7.93 5.99
N LEU A 46 -7.55 8.82 6.28
CA LEU A 46 -8.98 8.57 6.11
C LEU A 46 -9.44 9.35 4.89
N GLN A 47 -10.02 8.66 3.90
CA GLN A 47 -10.53 9.33 2.70
C GLN A 47 -11.86 8.74 2.24
N PHE A 48 -12.66 9.58 1.59
CA PHE A 48 -13.91 9.22 0.94
C PHE A 48 -13.85 9.76 -0.48
N SER A 49 -13.85 8.87 -1.46
CA SER A 49 -13.77 9.22 -2.88
C SER A 49 -15.05 8.76 -3.58
N ASN A 50 -15.86 9.72 -4.02
CA ASN A 50 -17.13 9.47 -4.70
C ASN A 50 -17.12 10.17 -6.07
N ALA A 51 -17.78 9.58 -7.06
CA ALA A 51 -17.93 10.18 -8.37
C ALA A 51 -19.22 9.71 -9.07
N THR A 52 -19.58 10.39 -10.15
CA THR A 52 -20.69 10.01 -11.04
C THR A 52 -20.29 8.98 -12.08
N GLY A 53 -18.99 8.76 -12.31
CA GLY A 53 -18.45 7.79 -13.27
C GLY A 53 -17.30 6.96 -12.66
N ALA A 54 -17.29 5.65 -12.92
CA ALA A 54 -16.25 4.75 -12.43
C ALA A 54 -14.97 4.77 -13.29
N SER A 55 -15.11 5.17 -14.54
CA SER A 55 -14.02 5.24 -15.53
C SER A 55 -14.32 6.32 -16.58
N THR A 56 -13.30 6.66 -17.38
CA THR A 56 -13.42 7.60 -18.50
C THR A 56 -14.41 7.16 -19.59
N THR A 57 -14.78 5.89 -19.62
CA THR A 57 -15.70 5.29 -20.61
C THR A 57 -17.13 5.16 -20.10
N THR A 58 -17.39 5.40 -18.81
CA THR A 58 -18.74 5.22 -18.22
C THR A 58 -19.80 6.06 -18.97
N MET A 59 -19.53 7.36 -19.18
CA MET A 59 -20.45 8.23 -19.88
C MET A 59 -20.56 7.91 -21.37
N ALA A 60 -19.48 7.46 -22.00
CA ALA A 60 -19.51 7.02 -23.39
C ALA A 60 -20.47 5.84 -23.59
N SER A 61 -20.43 4.86 -22.67
CA SER A 61 -21.34 3.71 -22.71
C SER A 61 -22.80 4.11 -22.51
N LEU A 62 -23.09 5.05 -21.60
CA LEU A 62 -24.44 5.57 -21.38
C LEU A 62 -24.99 6.32 -22.60
N ILE A 63 -24.16 7.18 -23.21
CA ILE A 63 -24.53 7.92 -24.43
C ILE A 63 -24.80 6.95 -25.58
N ALA A 64 -23.93 5.93 -25.75
CA ALA A 64 -24.13 4.90 -26.77
C ALA A 64 -25.42 4.09 -26.58
N ALA A 65 -25.81 3.85 -25.31
CA ALA A 65 -27.03 3.17 -24.94
C ALA A 65 -28.30 4.06 -24.99
N GLY A 66 -28.15 5.37 -25.27
CA GLY A 66 -29.26 6.34 -25.24
C GLY A 66 -29.81 6.62 -23.84
N VAL A 67 -29.05 6.32 -22.79
CA VAL A 67 -29.45 6.49 -21.39
C VAL A 67 -29.01 7.86 -20.89
N PRO A 68 -29.81 8.57 -20.07
CA PRO A 68 -29.43 9.86 -19.53
C PRO A 68 -28.23 9.76 -18.59
N ASN A 69 -27.53 10.89 -18.41
CA ASN A 69 -26.39 10.98 -17.51
C ASN A 69 -26.73 10.54 -16.08
N LEU A 70 -25.83 9.79 -15.46
CA LEU A 70 -25.91 9.46 -14.05
C LEU A 70 -25.72 10.75 -13.23
N ARG A 71 -26.65 10.99 -12.29
CA ARG A 71 -26.58 12.12 -11.36
C ARG A 71 -26.30 11.71 -9.92
N SER A 72 -26.33 10.42 -9.64
CA SER A 72 -26.00 9.85 -8.34
C SER A 72 -24.49 9.60 -8.26
N THR A 73 -23.92 9.92 -7.10
CA THR A 73 -22.52 9.61 -6.81
C THR A 73 -22.40 8.25 -6.10
N PHE A 74 -21.37 7.51 -6.41
CA PHE A 74 -21.04 6.24 -5.76
C PHE A 74 -19.53 6.19 -5.45
N PRO A 75 -19.09 5.32 -4.50
CA PRO A 75 -17.68 5.19 -4.17
C PRO A 75 -16.85 4.78 -5.39
N MET A 76 -15.69 5.38 -5.55
CA MET A 76 -14.77 5.02 -6.63
C MET A 76 -14.16 3.64 -6.41
N PRO A 77 -13.88 2.86 -7.49
CA PRO A 77 -13.32 1.50 -7.36
C PRO A 77 -12.03 1.41 -6.54
N TRP A 78 -11.27 2.49 -6.47
CA TRP A 78 -10.03 2.58 -5.68
C TRP A 78 -10.21 3.27 -4.33
N ASP A 79 -11.44 3.55 -3.88
CA ASP A 79 -11.72 4.21 -2.61
C ASP A 79 -11.32 3.31 -1.44
N ARG A 80 -10.13 3.54 -0.88
CA ARG A 80 -9.70 2.96 0.39
C ARG A 80 -9.96 3.96 1.50
N ARG A 81 -10.97 3.69 2.32
CA ARG A 81 -11.37 4.62 3.40
C ARG A 81 -10.28 4.80 4.44
N HIS A 82 -9.64 3.72 4.83
CA HIS A 82 -8.58 3.73 5.83
C HIS A 82 -7.31 3.19 5.22
N GLN A 83 -6.22 3.91 5.37
CA GLN A 83 -4.90 3.47 4.95
C GLN A 83 -3.88 3.90 6.00
N PHE A 84 -3.00 3.00 6.40
CA PHE A 84 -1.92 3.32 7.30
C PHE A 84 -0.62 2.65 6.86
N ASN A 85 0.46 3.33 7.16
CA ASN A 85 1.81 2.86 6.98
C ASN A 85 2.60 3.19 8.25
N ILE A 86 3.26 2.19 8.82
CA ILE A 86 4.08 2.33 10.03
C ILE A 86 5.44 1.73 9.72
N VAL A 87 6.50 2.50 9.98
CA VAL A 87 7.89 2.04 9.90
C VAL A 87 8.53 2.25 11.25
N LEU A 88 8.84 1.15 11.91
CA LEU A 88 9.57 1.12 13.17
C LEU A 88 11.00 0.63 12.89
N ASP A 89 11.98 1.43 13.20
CA ASP A 89 13.39 1.11 13.06
C ASP A 89 14.06 1.13 14.44
N TYR A 90 14.68 0.04 14.79
CA TYR A 90 15.48 -0.10 15.99
C TYR A 90 16.92 -0.40 15.60
N ARG A 91 17.90 0.42 16.04
CA ARG A 91 19.30 0.27 15.67
C ARG A 91 20.20 0.43 16.86
N PHE A 92 21.12 -0.48 17.03
CA PHE A 92 22.23 -0.35 17.97
C PHE A 92 23.30 0.58 17.42
N GLY A 93 23.81 1.44 18.29
CA GLY A 93 24.90 2.36 17.95
C GLY A 93 26.24 1.68 17.81
N GLU A 94 27.28 2.48 17.58
CA GLU A 94 28.69 2.09 17.47
C GLU A 94 29.49 2.61 18.67
N GLY A 95 30.45 1.84 19.12
CA GLY A 95 31.42 2.27 20.15
C GLY A 95 30.74 2.67 21.46
N ARG A 96 30.86 3.96 21.84
CA ARG A 96 30.29 4.49 23.10
C ARG A 96 28.77 4.56 23.13
N ASP A 97 28.15 4.66 21.97
CA ASP A 97 26.70 4.73 21.83
C ASP A 97 26.05 3.34 21.76
N TYR A 98 26.87 2.29 21.85
CA TYR A 98 26.39 0.92 21.87
C TYR A 98 25.83 0.59 23.27
N ASN A 99 24.54 0.22 23.30
CA ASN A 99 23.82 -0.17 24.52
C ASN A 99 23.24 -1.60 24.44
N GLY A 100 23.77 -2.41 23.54
CA GLY A 100 23.34 -3.80 23.34
C GLY A 100 24.07 -4.81 24.21
N PRO A 101 23.80 -6.10 24.03
CA PRO A 101 24.45 -7.18 24.78
C PRO A 101 25.95 -7.24 24.50
N VAL A 102 26.74 -7.30 25.55
CA VAL A 102 28.21 -7.41 25.50
C VAL A 102 28.63 -8.78 26.03
N THR A 103 29.45 -9.48 25.29
CA THR A 103 30.07 -10.71 25.81
C THR A 103 31.40 -10.36 26.47
N ASN A 104 31.41 -10.39 27.79
CA ASN A 104 32.59 -10.18 28.59
C ASN A 104 33.52 -11.40 28.48
N ARG A 105 34.64 -11.29 27.80
CA ARG A 105 35.70 -12.28 27.75
C ARG A 105 36.87 -11.94 28.66
N GLU A 106 36.68 -11.06 29.64
CA GLU A 106 37.72 -10.59 30.56
C GLU A 106 38.44 -11.74 31.31
N LYS A 107 37.71 -12.83 31.61
CA LYS A 107 38.31 -14.04 32.19
C LYS A 107 39.33 -14.76 31.28
N SER A 108 39.42 -14.37 30.01
CA SER A 108 40.33 -14.98 29.01
C SER A 108 41.30 -13.99 28.39
N GLY A 109 41.45 -12.77 28.95
CA GLY A 109 42.37 -11.73 28.42
C GLY A 109 42.04 -11.22 27.04
N LYS A 110 40.82 -11.50 26.51
CA LYS A 110 40.36 -11.06 25.17
C LYS A 110 39.39 -9.88 25.31
N LYS A 111 39.45 -8.97 24.35
CA LYS A 111 38.52 -7.82 24.28
C LYS A 111 37.07 -8.29 24.26
N SER A 112 36.22 -7.56 24.98
CA SER A 112 34.76 -7.72 24.90
C SER A 112 34.27 -7.54 23.46
N ILE A 113 33.26 -8.30 23.05
CA ILE A 113 32.68 -8.24 21.70
C ILE A 113 31.25 -7.70 21.80
N ASN A 114 31.01 -6.62 21.06
CA ASN A 114 29.70 -6.04 20.86
C ASN A 114 28.99 -6.73 19.69
N TRP A 115 28.18 -7.75 19.98
CA TRP A 115 27.62 -8.62 18.94
C TRP A 115 26.67 -7.89 17.97
N LEU A 116 25.90 -6.92 18.47
CA LEU A 116 24.88 -6.21 17.71
C LEU A 116 25.29 -4.79 17.33
N GLU A 117 26.59 -4.47 17.43
CA GLU A 117 27.11 -3.17 17.00
C GLU A 117 26.79 -2.92 15.54
N ASN A 118 26.29 -1.73 15.22
CA ASN A 118 25.84 -1.33 13.87
C ASN A 118 24.77 -2.26 13.27
N THR A 119 24.03 -2.97 14.11
CA THR A 119 22.91 -3.83 13.66
C THR A 119 21.60 -3.09 13.83
N GLY A 120 20.78 -3.11 12.81
CA GLY A 120 19.44 -2.55 12.79
C GLY A 120 18.37 -3.59 12.49
N ALA A 121 17.17 -3.36 13.01
CA ALA A 121 15.98 -4.10 12.64
C ALA A 121 14.87 -3.09 12.30
N SER A 122 14.28 -3.23 11.12
CA SER A 122 13.19 -2.37 10.65
C SER A 122 11.95 -3.20 10.38
N LEU A 123 10.84 -2.84 11.01
CA LEU A 123 9.52 -3.43 10.78
C LEU A 123 8.67 -2.42 10.03
N THR A 124 8.19 -2.83 8.85
CA THR A 124 7.25 -2.05 8.06
C THR A 124 5.88 -2.71 8.11
N VAL A 125 4.86 -1.95 8.51
CA VAL A 125 3.48 -2.40 8.57
C VAL A 125 2.66 -1.56 7.61
N ASN A 126 2.07 -2.20 6.62
CA ASN A 126 1.13 -1.60 5.69
C ASN A 126 -0.24 -2.21 5.88
N GLY A 127 -1.27 -1.38 5.93
CA GLY A 127 -2.62 -1.86 6.03
C GLY A 127 -3.65 -0.86 5.54
N GLY A 128 -4.83 -1.38 5.23
CA GLY A 128 -5.93 -0.53 4.80
C GLY A 128 -7.23 -1.30 4.63
N SER A 129 -8.31 -0.54 4.60
CA SER A 129 -9.63 -1.09 4.29
C SER A 129 -9.68 -1.60 2.86
N GLY A 130 -10.53 -2.60 2.62
CA GLY A 130 -10.78 -3.10 1.28
C GLY A 130 -11.35 -2.03 0.35
N THR A 131 -11.11 -2.19 -0.95
CA THR A 131 -11.72 -1.39 -2.00
C THR A 131 -13.21 -1.78 -2.18
N PRO A 132 -14.06 -0.88 -2.65
CA PRO A 132 -15.45 -1.19 -2.86
C PRO A 132 -15.65 -2.08 -4.10
N TYR A 133 -16.69 -2.91 -4.05
CA TYR A 133 -17.16 -3.70 -5.17
C TYR A 133 -18.69 -3.67 -5.24
N THR A 134 -19.24 -4.00 -6.40
CA THR A 134 -20.67 -4.08 -6.62
C THR A 134 -21.12 -5.51 -6.37
N LYS A 135 -22.04 -5.71 -5.42
CA LYS A 135 -22.63 -7.00 -5.14
C LYS A 135 -23.78 -7.30 -6.11
N ALA A 136 -23.92 -8.54 -6.54
CA ALA A 136 -25.00 -9.02 -7.39
C ALA A 136 -25.88 -10.01 -6.63
N LYS A 137 -27.18 -10.06 -6.97
CA LYS A 137 -28.13 -11.03 -6.38
C LYS A 137 -28.04 -12.40 -7.01
N ASN A 138 -27.57 -12.46 -8.24
CA ASN A 138 -27.51 -13.69 -9.03
C ASN A 138 -26.07 -14.00 -9.43
N ILE A 139 -25.80 -15.27 -9.63
CA ILE A 139 -24.57 -15.74 -10.20
C ILE A 139 -24.46 -15.21 -11.61
N THR A 140 -23.32 -14.58 -11.94
CA THR A 140 -23.06 -14.07 -13.28
C THR A 140 -22.79 -15.24 -14.22
N SER A 141 -23.67 -15.47 -15.18
CA SER A 141 -23.38 -16.39 -16.26
C SER A 141 -22.28 -15.83 -17.16
N PRO A 142 -21.20 -16.58 -17.45
CA PRO A 142 -20.20 -16.17 -18.42
C PRO A 142 -20.78 -15.91 -19.82
N ILE A 143 -21.93 -16.52 -20.11
CA ILE A 143 -22.60 -16.46 -21.42
C ILE A 143 -23.49 -15.22 -21.55
N SER A 144 -23.95 -14.64 -20.44
CA SER A 144 -24.86 -13.49 -20.45
C SER A 144 -24.54 -12.50 -19.34
N PRO A 145 -23.44 -11.76 -19.44
CA PRO A 145 -23.03 -10.79 -18.39
C PRO A 145 -23.97 -9.59 -18.25
N SER A 146 -24.90 -9.40 -19.16
CA SER A 146 -25.85 -8.27 -19.18
C SER A 146 -27.03 -8.40 -18.22
N GLN A 147 -27.16 -9.52 -17.51
CA GLN A 147 -28.29 -9.76 -16.58
C GLN A 147 -27.88 -9.68 -15.10
N ASN A 148 -26.86 -8.93 -14.77
CA ASN A 148 -26.49 -8.72 -13.37
C ASN A 148 -27.54 -7.86 -12.64
N ILE A 149 -28.29 -8.48 -11.76
CA ILE A 149 -29.20 -7.77 -10.85
C ILE A 149 -28.37 -7.30 -9.65
N LEU A 150 -28.33 -5.99 -9.44
CA LEU A 150 -27.58 -5.41 -8.32
C LEU A 150 -28.21 -5.78 -6.97
N ASP A 151 -27.35 -6.11 -6.00
CA ASP A 151 -27.73 -6.24 -4.60
C ASP A 151 -27.23 -5.01 -3.83
N GLY A 152 -28.06 -3.97 -3.80
CA GLY A 152 -27.72 -2.69 -3.24
C GLY A 152 -27.21 -1.66 -4.27
N SER A 153 -26.36 -0.75 -3.84
CA SER A 153 -25.79 0.32 -4.68
C SER A 153 -24.52 -0.14 -5.42
N MET A 154 -24.23 0.53 -6.54
CA MET A 154 -22.93 0.39 -7.21
C MET A 154 -21.80 0.67 -6.21
N TYR A 155 -20.81 -0.23 -6.16
CA TYR A 155 -19.67 -0.16 -5.24
C TYR A 155 -20.06 -0.01 -3.76
N GLY A 156 -21.26 -0.53 -3.38
CA GLY A 156 -21.80 -0.44 -2.03
C GLY A 156 -21.18 -1.41 -1.02
N SER A 157 -20.62 -2.51 -1.48
CA SER A 157 -19.94 -3.51 -0.66
C SER A 157 -18.43 -3.29 -0.67
N ARG A 158 -17.71 -3.82 0.35
CA ARG A 158 -16.26 -3.66 0.46
C ARG A 158 -15.56 -4.98 0.68
N LEU A 159 -14.38 -5.11 0.08
CA LEU A 159 -13.45 -6.19 0.35
C LEU A 159 -12.98 -6.14 1.82
N PRO A 160 -12.50 -7.26 2.36
CA PRO A 160 -11.87 -7.30 3.67
C PRO A 160 -10.64 -6.39 3.77
N TRP A 161 -10.23 -6.09 4.99
CA TRP A 161 -9.00 -5.37 5.27
C TRP A 161 -7.78 -6.14 4.77
N SER A 162 -6.79 -5.41 4.30
CA SER A 162 -5.49 -5.96 3.89
C SER A 162 -4.39 -5.48 4.82
N PHE A 163 -3.49 -6.41 5.19
CA PHE A 163 -2.33 -6.14 6.04
C PHE A 163 -1.09 -6.82 5.49
N ARG A 164 0.05 -6.16 5.61
CA ARG A 164 1.35 -6.73 5.30
C ARG A 164 2.38 -6.26 6.30
N PHE A 165 3.17 -7.19 6.80
CA PHE A 165 4.26 -6.98 7.72
C PHE A 165 5.55 -7.42 7.05
N ASP A 166 6.50 -6.50 6.92
CA ASP A 166 7.80 -6.75 6.32
C ASP A 166 8.88 -6.48 7.38
N LEU A 167 9.77 -7.42 7.59
CA LEU A 167 10.89 -7.32 8.53
C LEU A 167 12.20 -7.28 7.77
N ARG A 168 13.04 -6.32 8.09
CA ARG A 168 14.42 -6.24 7.61
C ARG A 168 15.36 -6.14 8.79
N VAL A 169 16.39 -6.97 8.80
CA VAL A 169 17.52 -6.89 9.72
C VAL A 169 18.75 -6.61 8.89
N ASP A 170 19.51 -5.60 9.26
CA ASP A 170 20.73 -5.21 8.56
C ASP A 170 21.87 -4.94 9.54
N ARG A 171 23.09 -5.08 9.02
CA ARG A 171 24.31 -4.78 9.74
C ARG A 171 25.31 -4.06 8.87
N ASP A 172 25.81 -2.95 9.36
CA ASP A 172 26.90 -2.22 8.74
C ASP A 172 28.25 -2.74 9.26
N ILE A 173 29.12 -3.13 8.36
CA ILE A 173 30.46 -3.62 8.66
C ILE A 173 31.48 -2.65 8.05
N ASN A 174 32.26 -2.02 8.92
CA ASN A 174 33.32 -1.11 8.54
C ASN A 174 34.67 -1.87 8.62
N PHE A 175 35.45 -1.88 7.54
CA PHE A 175 36.77 -2.49 7.53
C PHE A 175 37.75 -1.66 6.72
N LYS A 176 39.02 -1.79 7.06
CA LYS A 176 40.12 -1.14 6.35
C LYS A 176 40.74 -2.11 5.36
N LEU A 177 40.84 -1.69 4.11
CA LEU A 177 41.51 -2.42 3.02
C LEU A 177 42.90 -1.84 2.80
N GLY A 178 43.91 -2.66 2.96
CA GLY A 178 45.29 -2.28 2.71
C GLY A 178 45.87 -1.36 3.79
N GLY A 179 47.17 -1.23 3.80
CA GLY A 179 47.97 -0.49 4.79
C GLY A 179 48.71 -1.47 5.71
N LYS A 180 50.04 -1.52 5.58
CA LYS A 180 50.89 -2.07 6.62
C LYS A 180 51.05 -0.99 7.69
N ASP A 181 50.83 -1.36 8.94
CA ASP A 181 51.10 -0.54 10.13
C ASP A 181 50.26 0.77 10.30
N GLY A 182 49.01 0.76 9.80
CA GLY A 182 48.05 1.85 10.11
C GLY A 182 48.09 3.08 9.21
N GLU A 183 49.04 3.17 8.30
CA GLU A 183 49.15 4.28 7.34
C GLU A 183 48.72 3.84 5.92
N GLY A 184 47.84 4.62 5.28
CA GLY A 184 47.45 4.45 3.87
C GLY A 184 46.32 3.49 3.57
N GLY A 185 45.64 2.93 4.53
CA GLY A 185 44.46 2.05 4.31
C GLY A 185 43.23 2.80 3.82
N ARG A 186 42.48 2.23 2.85
CA ARG A 186 41.20 2.72 2.41
C ARG A 186 40.07 2.14 3.30
N ASN A 187 39.19 3.01 3.78
CA ASN A 187 37.99 2.54 4.50
C ASN A 187 37.00 1.94 3.48
N ALA A 188 36.54 0.74 3.75
CA ALA A 188 35.48 0.09 3.00
C ALA A 188 34.26 -0.15 3.91
N TYR A 189 33.08 0.01 3.34
CA TYR A 189 31.83 -0.15 4.03
C TYR A 189 31.03 -1.23 3.33
N MET A 190 30.48 -2.18 4.10
CA MET A 190 29.62 -3.24 3.60
C MET A 190 28.35 -3.28 4.45
N ASN A 191 27.20 -3.19 3.81
CA ASN A 191 25.90 -3.42 4.46
C ASN A 191 25.41 -4.82 4.08
N VAL A 192 25.21 -5.67 5.08
CA VAL A 192 24.62 -7.00 4.92
C VAL A 192 23.22 -6.95 5.49
N TYR A 193 22.23 -7.39 4.72
CA TYR A 193 20.86 -7.40 5.20
C TYR A 193 20.14 -8.71 4.89
N PHE A 194 19.17 -9.03 5.73
CA PHE A 194 18.19 -10.08 5.55
C PHE A 194 16.79 -9.48 5.62
N GLN A 195 15.94 -9.78 4.63
CA GLN A 195 14.60 -9.23 4.54
C GLN A 195 13.58 -10.35 4.37
N ILE A 196 12.51 -10.28 5.18
CA ILE A 196 11.35 -11.14 5.08
C ILE A 196 10.18 -10.26 4.67
N LEU A 197 9.59 -10.53 3.53
CA LEU A 197 8.36 -9.89 3.08
C LEU A 197 7.17 -10.74 3.52
N ASN A 198 6.09 -10.05 3.92
CA ASN A 198 4.87 -10.69 4.40
C ASN A 198 5.13 -11.68 5.55
N LEU A 199 5.80 -11.22 6.60
CA LEU A 199 6.24 -11.99 7.76
C LEU A 199 5.12 -12.86 8.38
N LEU A 200 3.88 -12.36 8.39
CA LEU A 200 2.73 -13.07 8.96
C LEU A 200 2.00 -13.95 7.95
N ASN A 201 2.52 -14.09 6.73
CA ASN A 201 1.88 -14.83 5.64
C ASN A 201 0.41 -14.42 5.44
N SER A 202 0.12 -13.11 5.53
CA SER A 202 -1.23 -12.57 5.38
C SER A 202 -1.74 -12.81 3.96
N ARG A 203 -2.87 -13.46 3.82
CA ARG A 203 -3.55 -13.70 2.55
C ARG A 203 -4.51 -12.54 2.29
N ASN A 204 -4.07 -11.54 1.57
CA ASN A 204 -4.88 -10.38 1.23
C ASN A 204 -5.79 -10.69 0.04
N ILE A 205 -7.08 -10.45 0.23
CA ILE A 205 -8.11 -10.70 -0.78
C ILE A 205 -8.10 -9.52 -1.75
N MET A 206 -7.84 -9.79 -3.03
CA MET A 206 -7.80 -8.79 -4.10
C MET A 206 -9.13 -8.65 -4.85
N GLY A 207 -9.99 -9.66 -4.76
CA GLY A 207 -11.30 -9.69 -5.40
C GLY A 207 -12.18 -10.77 -4.78
N VAL A 208 -13.47 -10.65 -5.00
CA VAL A 208 -14.49 -11.63 -4.57
C VAL A 208 -15.48 -11.83 -5.70
N TYR A 209 -16.16 -12.96 -5.71
CA TYR A 209 -17.30 -13.17 -6.58
C TYR A 209 -18.45 -12.28 -6.16
N ALA A 210 -19.07 -11.60 -7.14
CA ALA A 210 -20.04 -10.54 -6.86
C ALA A 210 -21.31 -11.07 -6.17
N ALA A 211 -21.72 -12.30 -6.44
CA ALA A 211 -22.91 -12.91 -5.85
C ALA A 211 -22.70 -13.33 -4.39
N THR A 212 -21.62 -14.04 -4.13
CA THR A 212 -21.33 -14.61 -2.80
C THR A 212 -20.58 -13.65 -1.88
N GLY A 213 -19.78 -12.75 -2.45
CA GLY A 213 -18.85 -11.91 -1.69
C GLY A 213 -17.64 -12.72 -1.14
N ASN A 214 -17.43 -13.94 -1.63
CA ASN A 214 -16.36 -14.85 -1.21
C ASN A 214 -15.27 -14.91 -2.30
N PRO A 215 -13.99 -14.97 -1.97
CA PRO A 215 -12.92 -15.10 -2.95
C PRO A 215 -12.79 -16.52 -3.55
N ASN A 216 -13.38 -17.55 -2.91
CA ASN A 216 -13.19 -18.96 -3.26
C ASN A 216 -14.49 -19.66 -3.65
N ASP A 217 -15.61 -18.95 -3.70
CA ASP A 217 -16.92 -19.55 -3.91
C ASP A 217 -17.73 -18.63 -4.84
N ASP A 218 -18.10 -19.12 -5.99
CA ASP A 218 -18.88 -18.44 -7.01
C ASP A 218 -20.40 -18.62 -6.85
N GLY A 219 -20.84 -19.51 -5.97
CA GLY A 219 -22.25 -19.78 -5.64
C GLY A 219 -22.77 -21.10 -6.15
#